data_e81e58627f1378847a96ba9530785cb5
#
_entry.id   e81e58627f1378847a96ba9530785cb5
#
_cell.length_a   1.000
_cell.length_b   1.000
_cell.length_c   1.000
_cell.angle_alpha   90.00
_cell.angle_beta   90.00
_cell.angle_gamma   90.00
#
_symmetry.space_group_name_H-M   'P 1'
#
loop_
_entity.id
_entity.type
_entity.pdbx_description
1 polymer ?
#
loop_
_entity_poly.entity_id
_entity_poly.type
_entity_poly.pdbx_seq_one_letter_code
_entity_poly.pdbx_strand_id
1 'polypeptide(L)'
;FVNEKGVLSEPFYFADHRPGESSRTWQVTRSEFDHMMLQNAASQGVDVHEGWRVLEVLFDGTGSDTRARGVRVQDDSGIARTITSDVVVDASGQGAMIQSRLGLREWDRELKKAAIWGYWRGAARGTGKDEGATVVLQLDKKQGWFWYIPLHDDMMSVGVVAGDDYLFKRRSKKDIGSIYQEEINRCPGLIPRLENAEMVEPPRVAKEYSYRSKHVSGPGWVLVGDAFGFLDPLYSSGILLAFCGYAARRQKNPARNRNNAGRQPKYAHILCLSFSSLFTLLNPIG
;
A
#
# COMPACT_ATOMS: atom_id res chain seq x y z
N PHE A 1 -13.31 11.99 13.09
CA PHE A 1 -13.32 10.71 13.81
C PHE A 1 -14.70 10.46 14.38
N VAL A 2 -15.10 9.19 14.51
CA VAL A 2 -16.35 8.77 15.14
C VAL A 2 -16.01 7.80 16.27
N ASN A 3 -16.52 8.06 17.45
CA ASN A 3 -16.27 7.20 18.59
C ASN A 3 -17.14 5.92 18.55
N GLU A 4 -16.92 5.01 19.50
CA GLU A 4 -17.62 3.72 19.60
C GLU A 4 -19.15 3.85 19.79
N LYS A 5 -19.65 5.02 20.22
CA LYS A 5 -21.08 5.30 20.35
C LYS A 5 -21.70 5.95 19.10
N GLY A 6 -20.93 6.15 18.05
CA GLY A 6 -21.37 6.79 16.82
C GLY A 6 -21.34 8.32 16.84
N VAL A 7 -20.73 8.93 17.86
CA VAL A 7 -20.65 10.41 17.97
C VAL A 7 -19.47 10.91 17.15
N LEU A 8 -19.74 11.83 16.22
CA LEU A 8 -18.73 12.49 15.39
C LEU A 8 -17.99 13.55 16.20
N SER A 9 -16.66 13.58 16.10
CA SER A 9 -15.82 14.67 16.61
C SER A 9 -15.85 15.87 15.65
N GLU A 10 -15.37 17.02 16.12
CA GLU A 10 -15.07 18.13 15.22
C GLU A 10 -14.11 17.69 14.12
N PRO A 11 -14.35 18.12 12.87
CA PRO A 11 -13.49 17.78 11.76
C PRO A 11 -12.13 18.48 11.91
N PHE A 12 -11.08 17.79 11.44
CA PHE A 12 -9.74 18.32 11.38
C PHE A 12 -9.37 18.63 9.92
N TYR A 13 -9.08 19.88 9.62
CA TYR A 13 -8.65 20.30 8.30
C TYR A 13 -7.19 20.72 8.30
N PHE A 14 -6.40 20.10 7.44
CA PHE A 14 -4.97 20.42 7.32
C PHE A 14 -4.73 21.90 6.96
N ALA A 15 -5.61 22.49 6.13
CA ALA A 15 -5.51 23.88 5.69
C ALA A 15 -5.67 24.89 6.82
N ASP A 16 -6.38 24.55 7.91
CA ASP A 16 -6.55 25.43 9.06
C ASP A 16 -5.26 25.52 9.90
N HIS A 17 -4.38 24.52 9.79
CA HIS A 17 -3.10 24.46 10.50
C HIS A 17 -1.91 24.84 9.61
N ARG A 18 -1.99 24.55 8.32
CA ARG A 18 -0.95 24.85 7.34
C ARG A 18 -1.58 25.28 6.02
N PRO A 19 -1.86 26.58 5.83
CA PRO A 19 -2.45 27.09 4.61
C PRO A 19 -1.55 26.83 3.38
N GLY A 20 -2.16 26.49 2.24
CA GLY A 20 -1.47 26.30 0.97
C GLY A 20 -1.78 24.97 0.29
N GLU A 21 -1.26 24.78 -0.91
CA GLU A 21 -1.51 23.55 -1.70
C GLU A 21 -1.02 22.27 -1.01
N SER A 22 0.06 22.37 -0.22
CA SER A 22 0.61 21.22 0.52
C SER A 22 -0.32 20.67 1.62
N SER A 23 -1.42 21.37 1.93
CA SER A 23 -2.46 20.90 2.85
C SER A 23 -3.59 20.13 2.16
N ARG A 24 -3.60 20.09 0.83
CA ARG A 24 -4.56 19.30 0.07
C ARG A 24 -4.08 17.86 -0.05
N THR A 25 -5.01 16.94 0.09
CA THR A 25 -4.77 15.50 -0.10
C THR A 25 -5.78 14.94 -1.11
N TRP A 26 -5.50 13.73 -1.59
CA TRP A 26 -6.31 13.10 -2.62
C TRP A 26 -6.61 11.67 -2.19
N GLN A 27 -7.87 11.26 -2.29
CA GLN A 27 -8.21 9.85 -2.32
C GLN A 27 -8.26 9.41 -3.78
N VAL A 28 -7.64 8.28 -4.06
CA VAL A 28 -7.49 7.81 -5.43
C VAL A 28 -7.88 6.34 -5.55
N THR A 29 -8.47 5.99 -6.68
CA THR A 29 -8.55 4.60 -7.11
C THR A 29 -7.16 4.15 -7.50
N ARG A 30 -6.60 3.17 -6.76
CA ARG A 30 -5.19 2.80 -6.86
C ARG A 30 -4.81 2.22 -8.22
N SER A 31 -5.67 1.42 -8.84
CA SER A 31 -5.42 0.91 -10.20
C SER A 31 -5.19 2.05 -11.20
N GLU A 32 -6.01 3.09 -11.14
CA GLU A 32 -5.88 4.25 -12.03
C GLU A 32 -4.65 5.09 -11.70
N PHE A 33 -4.44 5.39 -10.42
CA PHE A 33 -3.28 6.18 -9.97
C PHE A 33 -1.96 5.47 -10.28
N ASP A 34 -1.86 4.19 -9.99
CA ASP A 34 -0.64 3.42 -10.22
C ASP A 34 -0.35 3.29 -11.72
N HIS A 35 -1.37 3.05 -12.55
CA HIS A 35 -1.23 3.01 -13.99
C HIS A 35 -0.82 4.37 -14.57
N MET A 36 -1.43 5.46 -14.12
CA MET A 36 -1.04 6.83 -14.49
C MET A 36 0.44 7.11 -14.15
N MET A 37 0.89 6.72 -12.96
CA MET A 37 2.28 6.88 -12.55
C MET A 37 3.24 6.04 -13.40
N LEU A 38 2.84 4.84 -13.77
CA LEU A 38 3.61 3.95 -14.64
C LEU A 38 3.74 4.52 -16.06
N GLN A 39 2.63 5.01 -16.63
CA GLN A 39 2.62 5.70 -17.91
C GLN A 39 3.47 6.97 -17.90
N ASN A 40 3.42 7.74 -16.79
CA ASN A 40 4.30 8.89 -16.64
C ASN A 40 5.78 8.47 -16.63
N ALA A 41 6.14 7.38 -15.96
CA ALA A 41 7.50 6.87 -16.02
C ALA A 41 7.92 6.48 -17.45
N ALA A 42 7.06 5.81 -18.20
CA ALA A 42 7.29 5.47 -19.60
C ALA A 42 7.50 6.73 -20.48
N SER A 43 6.69 7.78 -20.27
CA SER A 43 6.82 9.05 -20.98
C SER A 43 8.14 9.78 -20.72
N GLN A 44 8.78 9.49 -19.58
CA GLN A 44 10.11 10.00 -19.23
C GLN A 44 11.26 9.10 -19.72
N GLY A 45 10.96 8.10 -20.58
CA GLY A 45 11.96 7.20 -21.20
C GLY A 45 12.34 6.00 -20.35
N VAL A 46 11.54 5.65 -19.35
CA VAL A 46 11.70 4.37 -18.62
C VAL A 46 11.15 3.24 -19.50
N ASP A 47 11.93 2.17 -19.66
CA ASP A 47 11.48 0.95 -20.33
C ASP A 47 10.56 0.16 -19.37
N VAL A 48 9.25 0.20 -19.66
CA VAL A 48 8.19 -0.37 -18.82
C VAL A 48 7.63 -1.62 -19.45
N HIS A 49 7.60 -2.70 -18.70
CA HIS A 49 7.07 -4.00 -19.11
C HIS A 49 5.89 -4.38 -18.23
N GLU A 50 4.69 -4.06 -18.66
CA GLU A 50 3.46 -4.54 -18.02
C GLU A 50 3.21 -6.02 -18.39
N GLY A 51 2.48 -6.74 -17.55
CA GLY A 51 2.21 -8.19 -17.76
C GLY A 51 3.39 -9.10 -17.43
N TRP A 52 4.61 -8.60 -17.27
CA TRP A 52 5.77 -9.41 -16.96
C TRP A 52 5.83 -9.76 -15.47
N ARG A 53 6.15 -11.01 -15.20
CA ARG A 53 6.29 -11.54 -13.85
C ARG A 53 7.75 -11.69 -13.46
N VAL A 54 8.20 -11.05 -12.41
CA VAL A 54 9.51 -11.34 -11.84
C VAL A 54 9.46 -12.64 -11.06
N LEU A 55 10.29 -13.58 -11.44
CA LEU A 55 10.38 -14.90 -10.85
C LEU A 55 11.34 -14.89 -9.65
N GLU A 56 12.49 -14.24 -9.81
CA GLU A 56 13.52 -14.16 -8.77
C GLU A 56 14.49 -13.00 -9.00
N VAL A 57 15.15 -12.57 -7.93
CA VAL A 57 16.31 -11.68 -7.97
C VAL A 57 17.57 -12.55 -8.01
N LEU A 58 18.46 -12.22 -8.96
CA LEU A 58 19.72 -12.95 -9.18
C LEU A 58 20.82 -12.34 -8.32
N PHE A 59 21.53 -13.19 -7.59
CA PHE A 59 22.64 -12.79 -6.72
C PHE A 59 23.91 -13.53 -7.10
N ASP A 60 25.05 -12.79 -7.08
CA ASP A 60 26.38 -13.35 -7.15
C ASP A 60 27.04 -13.30 -5.78
N GLY A 61 28.05 -14.14 -5.56
CA GLY A 61 28.80 -14.18 -4.30
C GLY A 61 28.14 -15.04 -3.23
N THR A 62 28.79 -15.11 -2.09
CA THR A 62 28.35 -15.87 -0.92
C THR A 62 28.55 -15.06 0.36
N GLY A 63 27.69 -15.26 1.36
CA GLY A 63 27.79 -14.58 2.64
C GLY A 63 27.71 -13.05 2.52
N SER A 64 28.67 -12.33 3.10
CA SER A 64 28.73 -10.86 3.11
C SER A 64 28.95 -10.23 1.73
N ASP A 65 29.47 -10.99 0.78
CA ASP A 65 29.79 -10.50 -0.57
C ASP A 65 28.65 -10.72 -1.57
N THR A 66 27.49 -11.18 -1.08
CA THR A 66 26.31 -11.38 -1.90
C THR A 66 25.82 -10.06 -2.50
N ARG A 67 25.82 -9.99 -3.84
CA ARG A 67 25.42 -8.80 -4.61
C ARG A 67 24.30 -9.15 -5.59
N ALA A 68 23.24 -8.30 -5.61
CA ALA A 68 22.23 -8.41 -6.67
C ALA A 68 22.80 -7.96 -8.02
N ARG A 69 22.48 -8.71 -9.09
CA ARG A 69 22.97 -8.51 -10.47
C ARG A 69 21.85 -8.36 -11.50
N GLY A 70 20.63 -8.55 -11.10
CA GLY A 70 19.49 -8.49 -11.99
C GLY A 70 18.35 -9.35 -11.52
N VAL A 71 17.47 -9.69 -12.45
CA VAL A 71 16.27 -10.48 -12.18
C VAL A 71 16.04 -11.49 -13.29
N ARG A 72 15.35 -12.57 -12.96
CA ARG A 72 14.73 -13.46 -13.92
C ARG A 72 13.25 -13.12 -14.00
N VAL A 73 12.77 -12.88 -15.21
CA VAL A 73 11.39 -12.49 -15.50
C VAL A 73 10.74 -13.49 -16.43
N GLN A 74 9.44 -13.53 -16.45
CA GLN A 74 8.62 -14.24 -17.42
C GLN A 74 7.69 -13.24 -18.08
N ASP A 75 7.69 -13.21 -19.41
CA ASP A 75 6.77 -12.37 -20.19
C ASP A 75 5.38 -13.03 -20.34
N ASP A 76 4.45 -12.33 -20.97
CA ASP A 76 3.08 -12.76 -21.21
C ASP A 76 2.98 -14.02 -22.07
N SER A 77 4.01 -14.29 -22.90
CA SER A 77 4.11 -15.53 -23.70
C SER A 77 4.63 -16.72 -22.89
N GLY A 78 4.98 -16.52 -21.61
CA GLY A 78 5.52 -17.54 -20.73
C GLY A 78 7.02 -17.75 -20.89
N ILE A 79 7.71 -16.95 -21.72
CA ILE A 79 9.15 -17.07 -21.97
C ILE A 79 9.91 -16.42 -20.82
N ALA A 80 10.81 -17.20 -20.21
CA ALA A 80 11.69 -16.68 -19.15
C ALA A 80 12.91 -15.96 -19.77
N ARG A 81 13.23 -14.78 -19.21
CA ARG A 81 14.37 -13.94 -19.60
C ARG A 81 15.17 -13.49 -18.39
N THR A 82 16.44 -13.21 -18.59
CA THR A 82 17.31 -12.60 -17.59
C THR A 82 17.57 -11.14 -17.96
N ILE A 83 17.32 -10.24 -17.01
CA ILE A 83 17.66 -8.82 -17.13
C ILE A 83 18.76 -8.54 -16.12
N THR A 84 19.91 -8.06 -16.59
CA THR A 84 21.04 -7.69 -15.73
C THR A 84 21.01 -6.20 -15.40
N SER A 85 21.45 -5.84 -14.20
CA SER A 85 21.52 -4.44 -13.76
C SER A 85 22.58 -4.25 -12.68
N ASP A 86 23.08 -3.02 -12.56
CA ASP A 86 23.98 -2.64 -11.47
C ASP A 86 23.29 -2.56 -10.11
N VAL A 87 21.97 -2.21 -10.13
CA VAL A 87 21.12 -2.08 -8.94
C VAL A 87 19.72 -2.60 -9.25
N VAL A 88 19.22 -3.45 -8.38
CA VAL A 88 17.83 -3.91 -8.35
C VAL A 88 17.08 -3.09 -7.29
N VAL A 89 15.99 -2.44 -7.69
CA VAL A 89 15.07 -1.75 -6.78
C VAL A 89 13.88 -2.67 -6.54
N ASP A 90 13.76 -3.19 -5.32
CA ASP A 90 12.61 -4.01 -4.93
C ASP A 90 11.48 -3.11 -4.45
N ALA A 91 10.44 -3.01 -5.26
CA ALA A 91 9.18 -2.33 -4.98
C ALA A 91 8.00 -3.32 -5.00
N SER A 92 8.26 -4.60 -4.72
CA SER A 92 7.28 -5.69 -4.83
C SER A 92 6.19 -5.68 -3.76
N GLY A 93 6.06 -4.57 -3.03
CA GLY A 93 5.07 -4.44 -1.98
C GLY A 93 5.29 -5.48 -0.88
N GLN A 94 4.22 -6.03 -0.34
CA GLN A 94 4.31 -7.06 0.72
C GLN A 94 4.93 -8.39 0.25
N GLY A 95 5.03 -8.63 -1.05
CA GLY A 95 5.79 -9.75 -1.61
C GLY A 95 7.26 -9.71 -1.17
N ALA A 96 7.84 -8.48 -1.06
CA ALA A 96 9.15 -8.21 -0.48
C ALA A 96 10.19 -9.26 -0.88
N MET A 97 10.43 -9.39 -2.18
CA MET A 97 11.18 -10.50 -2.78
C MET A 97 12.60 -10.61 -2.23
N ILE A 98 13.33 -9.49 -2.19
CA ILE A 98 14.72 -9.47 -1.67
C ILE A 98 14.71 -9.71 -0.15
N GLN A 99 13.81 -9.06 0.58
CA GLN A 99 13.67 -9.21 2.01
C GLN A 99 13.39 -10.68 2.40
N SER A 100 12.48 -11.32 1.66
CA SER A 100 12.14 -12.74 1.86
C SER A 100 13.29 -13.66 1.49
N ARG A 101 13.96 -13.41 0.36
CA ARG A 101 15.11 -14.21 -0.14
C ARG A 101 16.30 -14.18 0.83
N LEU A 102 16.57 -13.02 1.45
CA LEU A 102 17.71 -12.83 2.34
C LEU A 102 17.37 -13.00 3.83
N GLY A 103 16.14 -13.36 4.18
CA GLY A 103 15.73 -13.57 5.58
C GLY A 103 15.80 -12.29 6.42
N LEU A 104 15.47 -11.14 5.84
CA LEU A 104 15.61 -9.84 6.49
C LEU A 104 14.34 -9.37 7.20
N ARG A 105 13.22 -10.08 7.04
CA ARG A 105 11.91 -9.65 7.57
C ARG A 105 11.85 -9.82 9.09
N GLU A 106 11.50 -8.74 9.77
CA GLU A 106 11.17 -8.71 11.19
C GLU A 106 9.69 -8.34 11.34
N TRP A 107 8.91 -9.28 11.89
CA TRP A 107 7.49 -9.07 12.15
C TRP A 107 7.30 -8.26 13.43
N ASP A 108 6.40 -7.29 13.40
CA ASP A 108 5.93 -6.65 14.62
C ASP A 108 4.89 -7.54 15.30
N ARG A 109 5.27 -8.12 16.42
CA ARG A 109 4.43 -9.07 17.16
C ARG A 109 3.28 -8.40 17.92
N GLU A 110 3.41 -7.11 18.22
CA GLU A 110 2.38 -6.33 18.93
C GLU A 110 1.32 -5.80 17.95
N LEU A 111 1.70 -5.56 16.71
CA LEU A 111 0.83 -5.06 15.66
C LEU A 111 0.29 -6.17 14.74
N LYS A 112 -0.05 -7.32 15.32
CA LYS A 112 -0.73 -8.40 14.58
C LYS A 112 -2.16 -8.01 14.24
N LYS A 113 -2.32 -7.27 13.15
CA LYS A 113 -3.60 -6.79 12.66
C LYS A 113 -4.03 -7.56 11.42
N ALA A 114 -5.33 -7.51 11.18
CA ALA A 114 -5.93 -7.91 9.93
C ALA A 114 -6.92 -6.83 9.49
N ALA A 115 -7.18 -6.78 8.20
CA ALA A 115 -8.18 -5.91 7.62
C ALA A 115 -9.16 -6.73 6.78
N ILE A 116 -10.45 -6.36 6.83
CA ILE A 116 -11.49 -6.84 5.92
C ILE A 116 -12.16 -5.59 5.35
N TRP A 117 -12.33 -5.52 4.02
CA TRP A 117 -12.91 -4.33 3.40
C TRP A 117 -13.72 -4.68 2.16
N GLY A 118 -14.61 -3.74 1.81
CA GLY A 118 -15.40 -3.78 0.59
C GLY A 118 -15.60 -2.39 0.00
N TYR A 119 -16.15 -2.38 -1.20
CA TYR A 119 -16.52 -1.18 -1.93
C TYR A 119 -18.03 -1.08 -1.99
N TRP A 120 -18.53 0.12 -1.75
CA TRP A 120 -19.95 0.41 -1.61
C TRP A 120 -20.34 1.53 -2.56
N ARG A 121 -21.51 1.45 -3.15
CA ARG A 121 -22.12 2.52 -3.94
C ARG A 121 -23.33 3.07 -3.23
N GLY A 122 -23.61 4.38 -3.35
CA GLY A 122 -24.73 5.02 -2.67
C GLY A 122 -24.54 5.21 -1.18
N ALA A 123 -23.32 5.07 -0.66
CA ALA A 123 -23.00 5.28 0.74
C ALA A 123 -23.02 6.79 1.08
N ALA A 124 -23.50 7.16 2.27
CA ALA A 124 -23.66 8.56 2.66
C ALA A 124 -22.33 9.32 2.65
N ARG A 125 -22.31 10.48 2.01
CA ARG A 125 -21.15 11.39 1.96
C ARG A 125 -21.40 12.63 2.84
N GLY A 126 -20.33 13.26 3.27
CA GLY A 126 -20.41 14.61 3.80
C GLY A 126 -20.84 15.59 2.71
N THR A 127 -21.09 16.84 3.11
CA THR A 127 -21.49 17.92 2.20
C THR A 127 -20.51 19.09 2.28
N GLY A 128 -20.39 19.86 1.19
CA GLY A 128 -19.51 21.02 1.13
C GLY A 128 -18.05 20.67 1.40
N LYS A 129 -17.43 21.27 2.42
CA LYS A 129 -16.02 21.05 2.76
C LYS A 129 -15.73 19.59 3.17
N ASP A 130 -16.74 18.86 3.66
CA ASP A 130 -16.61 17.49 4.16
C ASP A 130 -16.92 16.41 3.11
N GLU A 131 -17.27 16.78 1.88
CA GLU A 131 -17.66 15.82 0.84
C GLU A 131 -16.58 14.77 0.55
N GLY A 132 -15.31 15.20 0.58
CA GLY A 132 -14.15 14.34 0.40
C GLY A 132 -13.51 13.86 1.71
N ALA A 133 -14.14 14.04 2.86
CA ALA A 133 -13.52 13.72 4.13
C ALA A 133 -13.39 12.22 4.36
N THR A 134 -12.19 11.78 4.72
CA THR A 134 -11.98 10.44 5.30
C THR A 134 -12.52 10.39 6.72
N VAL A 135 -13.33 9.40 7.03
CA VAL A 135 -13.84 9.17 8.38
C VAL A 135 -13.21 7.91 8.97
N VAL A 136 -12.69 8.03 10.18
CA VAL A 136 -12.21 6.90 10.98
C VAL A 136 -13.21 6.66 12.11
N LEU A 137 -13.73 5.41 12.16
CA LEU A 137 -14.73 5.03 13.16
C LEU A 137 -14.14 4.01 14.13
N GLN A 138 -14.26 4.26 15.40
CA GLN A 138 -13.75 3.38 16.45
C GLN A 138 -14.70 2.21 16.69
N LEU A 139 -14.14 1.00 16.78
CA LEU A 139 -14.89 -0.19 17.24
C LEU A 139 -15.15 -0.15 18.76
N ASP A 140 -16.17 -0.89 19.19
CA ASP A 140 -16.46 -1.12 20.60
C ASP A 140 -15.21 -1.57 21.37
N LYS A 141 -15.04 -1.06 22.58
CA LYS A 141 -13.91 -1.39 23.49
C LYS A 141 -12.52 -1.21 22.88
N LYS A 142 -12.38 -0.31 21.90
CA LYS A 142 -11.12 -0.04 21.21
C LYS A 142 -10.47 -1.28 20.59
N GLN A 143 -11.26 -2.25 20.16
CA GLN A 143 -10.76 -3.49 19.53
C GLN A 143 -10.13 -3.24 18.16
N GLY A 144 -10.48 -2.13 17.51
CA GLY A 144 -10.00 -1.75 16.19
C GLY A 144 -10.70 -0.49 15.70
N TRP A 145 -10.71 -0.31 14.39
CA TRP A 145 -11.28 0.87 13.76
C TRP A 145 -11.72 0.54 12.33
N PHE A 146 -12.66 1.34 11.80
CA PHE A 146 -13.02 1.35 10.39
C PHE A 146 -12.43 2.56 9.69
N TRP A 147 -12.01 2.39 8.44
CA TRP A 147 -11.92 3.51 7.51
C TRP A 147 -13.21 3.63 6.72
N TYR A 148 -13.51 4.86 6.33
CA TYR A 148 -14.62 5.22 5.44
C TYR A 148 -14.09 6.31 4.52
N ILE A 149 -13.74 5.93 3.29
CA ILE A 149 -12.98 6.75 2.35
C ILE A 149 -13.79 6.95 1.08
N PRO A 150 -14.24 8.19 0.78
CA PRO A 150 -14.92 8.48 -0.47
C PRO A 150 -13.96 8.39 -1.66
N LEU A 151 -14.42 7.76 -2.72
CA LEU A 151 -13.75 7.67 -4.02
C LEU A 151 -14.63 8.34 -5.07
N HIS A 152 -14.15 8.47 -6.33
CA HIS A 152 -14.98 8.97 -7.42
C HIS A 152 -16.10 7.96 -7.79
N ASP A 153 -17.00 8.33 -8.72
CA ASP A 153 -18.08 7.50 -9.24
C ASP A 153 -19.02 6.93 -8.16
N ASP A 154 -19.31 7.75 -7.14
CA ASP A 154 -20.15 7.40 -6.01
C ASP A 154 -19.68 6.16 -5.22
N MET A 155 -18.39 5.84 -5.33
CA MET A 155 -17.81 4.72 -4.62
C MET A 155 -17.29 5.13 -3.23
N MET A 156 -17.46 4.23 -2.28
CA MET A 156 -16.95 4.35 -0.91
C MET A 156 -16.12 3.12 -0.57
N SER A 157 -14.87 3.30 -0.17
CA SER A 157 -14.08 2.23 0.41
C SER A 157 -14.33 2.18 1.92
N VAL A 158 -14.78 1.04 2.40
CA VAL A 158 -15.06 0.81 3.82
C VAL A 158 -14.33 -0.42 4.29
N GLY A 159 -13.58 -0.32 5.38
CA GLY A 159 -12.85 -1.48 5.87
C GLY A 159 -12.55 -1.43 7.35
N VAL A 160 -12.56 -2.60 7.98
CA VAL A 160 -12.25 -2.80 9.39
C VAL A 160 -10.82 -3.27 9.57
N VAL A 161 -10.12 -2.67 10.53
CA VAL A 161 -8.80 -3.09 11.00
C VAL A 161 -8.89 -3.44 12.47
N ALA A 162 -8.51 -4.66 12.83
CA ALA A 162 -8.47 -5.09 14.22
C ALA A 162 -7.43 -6.20 14.41
N GLY A 163 -7.23 -6.63 15.65
CA GLY A 163 -6.36 -7.77 15.94
C GLY A 163 -6.82 -9.04 15.21
N ASP A 164 -5.87 -9.82 14.66
CA ASP A 164 -6.18 -11.08 13.97
C ASP A 164 -6.99 -12.03 14.86
N ASP A 165 -6.62 -12.13 16.14
CA ASP A 165 -7.33 -12.95 17.12
C ASP A 165 -8.78 -12.49 17.33
N TYR A 166 -9.03 -11.18 17.32
CA TYR A 166 -10.36 -10.62 17.46
C TYR A 166 -11.23 -10.92 16.24
N LEU A 167 -10.70 -10.71 15.03
CA LEU A 167 -11.47 -10.92 13.81
C LEU A 167 -11.71 -12.40 13.51
N PHE A 168 -10.76 -13.30 13.80
CA PHE A 168 -10.86 -14.68 13.30
C PHE A 168 -10.85 -15.77 14.38
N LYS A 169 -10.01 -15.69 15.44
CA LYS A 169 -9.83 -16.83 16.35
C LYS A 169 -10.98 -17.04 17.33
N ARG A 170 -11.72 -15.97 17.66
CA ARG A 170 -12.83 -16.04 18.63
C ARG A 170 -14.17 -16.29 17.99
N ARG A 171 -14.22 -16.66 16.71
CA ARG A 171 -15.44 -16.89 15.95
C ARG A 171 -15.53 -18.31 15.45
N SER A 172 -16.69 -18.95 15.58
CA SER A 172 -16.98 -20.20 14.86
C SER A 172 -16.86 -19.93 13.37
N LYS A 173 -16.28 -20.87 12.61
CA LYS A 173 -16.01 -20.84 11.14
C LYS A 173 -17.01 -19.99 10.34
N LYS A 174 -16.86 -18.67 10.36
CA LYS A 174 -17.63 -17.75 9.53
C LYS A 174 -16.80 -17.39 8.30
N ASP A 175 -17.46 -17.29 7.18
CA ASP A 175 -16.85 -16.72 5.97
C ASP A 175 -16.54 -15.21 6.17
N ILE A 176 -15.69 -14.68 5.31
CA ILE A 176 -15.21 -13.28 5.40
C ILE A 176 -16.37 -12.27 5.32
N GLY A 177 -17.35 -12.54 4.44
CA GLY A 177 -18.52 -11.67 4.30
C GLY A 177 -19.34 -11.58 5.58
N SER A 178 -19.59 -12.73 6.23
CA SER A 178 -20.31 -12.78 7.51
C SER A 178 -19.56 -12.05 8.62
N ILE A 179 -18.22 -12.18 8.70
CA ILE A 179 -17.41 -11.46 9.69
C ILE A 179 -17.49 -9.96 9.44
N TYR A 180 -17.33 -9.55 8.19
CA TYR A 180 -17.37 -8.14 7.81
C TYR A 180 -18.72 -7.49 8.14
N GLN A 181 -19.82 -8.16 7.78
CA GLN A 181 -21.18 -7.69 8.08
C GLN A 181 -21.44 -7.61 9.59
N GLU A 182 -20.93 -8.57 10.35
CA GLU A 182 -21.06 -8.54 11.81
C GLU A 182 -20.34 -7.32 12.42
N GLU A 183 -19.15 -6.97 11.92
CA GLU A 183 -18.44 -5.78 12.39
C GLU A 183 -19.13 -4.48 11.98
N ILE A 184 -19.70 -4.40 10.78
CA ILE A 184 -20.52 -3.27 10.34
C ILE A 184 -21.69 -3.07 11.31
N ASN A 185 -22.42 -4.14 11.61
CA ASN A 185 -23.59 -4.10 12.49
C ASN A 185 -23.24 -3.72 13.95
N ARG A 186 -21.99 -3.90 14.37
CA ARG A 186 -21.48 -3.52 15.69
C ARG A 186 -20.93 -2.08 15.74
N CYS A 187 -20.88 -1.37 14.63
CA CYS A 187 -20.37 -0.01 14.55
C CYS A 187 -21.53 1.00 14.36
N PRO A 188 -22.05 1.61 15.45
CA PRO A 188 -23.22 2.49 15.36
C PRO A 188 -23.05 3.66 14.41
N GLY A 189 -21.81 4.16 14.27
CA GLY A 189 -21.52 5.25 13.36
C GLY A 189 -21.52 4.85 11.88
N LEU A 190 -21.43 3.55 11.57
CA LEU A 190 -21.39 3.05 10.21
C LEU A 190 -22.79 2.69 9.67
N ILE A 191 -23.68 2.21 10.53
CA ILE A 191 -25.01 1.78 10.16
C ILE A 191 -25.78 2.83 9.33
N PRO A 192 -25.95 4.08 9.79
CA PRO A 192 -26.69 5.08 9.01
C PRO A 192 -25.97 5.52 7.74
N ARG A 193 -24.65 5.32 7.66
CA ARG A 193 -23.86 5.66 6.49
C ARG A 193 -24.02 4.65 5.34
N LEU A 194 -24.36 3.42 5.67
CA LEU A 194 -24.51 2.32 4.69
C LEU A 194 -25.97 1.90 4.50
N GLU A 195 -26.95 2.58 5.12
CA GLU A 195 -28.36 2.20 5.11
C GLU A 195 -28.93 2.02 3.69
N ASN A 196 -28.55 2.91 2.77
CA ASN A 196 -28.99 2.90 1.37
C ASN A 196 -27.89 2.47 0.41
N ALA A 197 -26.79 1.92 0.92
CA ALA A 197 -25.64 1.56 0.12
C ALA A 197 -25.67 0.08 -0.27
N GLU A 198 -25.13 -0.20 -1.45
CA GLU A 198 -24.96 -1.55 -1.98
C GLU A 198 -23.47 -1.90 -2.07
N MET A 199 -23.11 -3.08 -1.59
CA MET A 199 -21.74 -3.59 -1.72
C MET A 199 -21.52 -4.10 -3.15
N VAL A 200 -20.53 -3.54 -3.84
CA VAL A 200 -20.32 -3.75 -5.28
C VAL A 200 -19.69 -5.13 -5.57
N GLU A 201 -18.86 -5.62 -4.66
CA GLU A 201 -18.15 -6.90 -4.80
C GLU A 201 -17.95 -7.57 -3.43
N PRO A 202 -17.68 -8.88 -3.38
CA PRO A 202 -17.37 -9.57 -2.13
C PRO A 202 -16.21 -8.93 -1.38
N PRO A 203 -16.24 -8.88 -0.03
CA PRO A 203 -15.19 -8.24 0.74
C PRO A 203 -13.87 -9.01 0.63
N ARG A 204 -12.79 -8.25 0.67
CA ARG A 204 -11.41 -8.71 0.62
C ARG A 204 -10.81 -8.77 2.01
N VAL A 205 -9.71 -9.50 2.18
CA VAL A 205 -9.02 -9.65 3.46
C VAL A 205 -7.50 -9.58 3.28
N ALA A 206 -6.82 -8.92 4.24
CA ALA A 206 -5.38 -9.01 4.41
C ALA A 206 -5.06 -9.29 5.88
N LYS A 207 -4.04 -10.10 6.13
CA LYS A 207 -3.64 -10.53 7.47
C LYS A 207 -2.13 -10.32 7.68
N GLU A 208 -1.74 -10.10 8.94
CA GLU A 208 -0.35 -10.10 9.40
C GLU A 208 0.57 -9.22 8.56
N TYR A 209 0.27 -7.92 8.48
CA TYR A 209 0.95 -7.03 7.56
C TYR A 209 1.97 -6.06 8.17
N SER A 210 2.13 -6.03 9.50
CA SER A 210 3.11 -5.12 10.13
C SER A 210 4.47 -5.79 10.26
N TYR A 211 5.45 -5.26 9.54
CA TYR A 211 6.83 -5.74 9.50
C TYR A 211 7.79 -4.66 9.00
N ARG A 212 9.07 -4.90 9.22
CA ARG A 212 10.17 -4.12 8.62
C ARG A 212 11.30 -5.04 8.17
N SER A 213 12.17 -4.53 7.32
CA SER A 213 13.42 -5.18 6.98
C SER A 213 14.55 -4.75 7.92
N LYS A 214 15.44 -5.66 8.29
CA LYS A 214 16.68 -5.37 9.01
C LYS A 214 17.57 -4.39 8.26
N HIS A 215 17.59 -4.50 6.94
CA HIS A 215 18.37 -3.65 6.06
C HIS A 215 17.48 -3.06 4.96
N VAL A 216 17.70 -1.80 4.66
CA VAL A 216 16.98 -1.09 3.59
C VAL A 216 17.71 -1.23 2.25
N SER A 217 18.99 -1.63 2.25
CA SER A 217 19.81 -1.85 1.06
C SER A 217 21.03 -2.68 1.37
N GLY A 218 21.60 -3.23 0.32
CA GLY A 218 22.88 -3.92 0.33
C GLY A 218 23.57 -3.84 -1.04
N PRO A 219 24.61 -4.63 -1.28
CA PRO A 219 25.34 -4.60 -2.53
C PRO A 219 24.41 -4.90 -3.72
N GLY A 220 24.25 -3.93 -4.61
CA GLY A 220 23.44 -4.05 -5.82
C GLY A 220 21.92 -4.08 -5.62
N TRP A 221 21.39 -3.79 -4.44
CA TRP A 221 19.94 -3.76 -4.22
C TRP A 221 19.47 -2.69 -3.23
N VAL A 222 18.19 -2.36 -3.32
CA VAL A 222 17.49 -1.44 -2.42
C VAL A 222 16.02 -1.82 -2.30
N LEU A 223 15.44 -1.69 -1.11
CA LEU A 223 14.02 -1.86 -0.83
C LEU A 223 13.32 -0.50 -0.77
N VAL A 224 12.11 -0.40 -1.33
CA VAL A 224 11.29 0.80 -1.29
C VAL A 224 9.84 0.45 -0.94
N GLY A 225 9.14 1.40 -0.30
CA GLY A 225 7.74 1.20 0.11
C GLY A 225 7.56 -0.05 0.99
N ASP A 226 6.49 -0.79 0.75
CA ASP A 226 6.15 -1.97 1.53
C ASP A 226 7.16 -3.13 1.36
N ALA A 227 7.96 -3.15 0.30
CA ALA A 227 9.06 -4.10 0.20
C ALA A 227 10.13 -3.88 1.28
N PHE A 228 10.23 -2.67 1.85
CA PHE A 228 11.04 -2.39 3.04
C PHE A 228 10.29 -2.67 4.33
N GLY A 229 9.04 -2.22 4.46
CA GLY A 229 8.26 -2.42 5.67
C GLY A 229 6.92 -1.75 5.61
N PHE A 230 6.01 -2.28 6.38
CA PHE A 230 4.65 -1.81 6.50
C PHE A 230 4.24 -1.65 7.96
N LEU A 231 3.53 -0.56 8.23
CA LEU A 231 2.91 -0.27 9.52
C LEU A 231 1.38 -0.34 9.42
N ASP A 232 0.69 0.08 10.46
CA ASP A 232 -0.76 0.23 10.49
C ASP A 232 -1.22 1.36 9.52
N PRO A 233 -2.28 1.15 8.71
CA PRO A 233 -2.73 2.12 7.71
C PRO A 233 -3.52 3.31 8.27
N LEU A 234 -3.63 3.49 9.58
CA LEU A 234 -4.49 4.48 10.24
C LEU A 234 -4.28 5.90 9.70
N TYR A 235 -3.05 6.29 9.43
CA TYR A 235 -2.69 7.62 8.93
C TYR A 235 -2.50 7.70 7.41
N SER A 236 -2.75 6.62 6.68
CA SER A 236 -2.64 6.54 5.21
C SER A 236 -1.28 7.04 4.66
N SER A 237 -0.19 6.88 5.41
CA SER A 237 1.13 7.44 5.08
C SER A 237 1.97 6.58 4.14
N GLY A 238 1.49 5.40 3.72
CA GLY A 238 2.29 4.43 2.95
C GLY A 238 2.85 4.99 1.65
N ILE A 239 2.04 5.67 0.84
CA ILE A 239 2.48 6.28 -0.43
C ILE A 239 3.54 7.37 -0.17
N LEU A 240 3.31 8.23 0.83
CA LEU A 240 4.28 9.28 1.21
C LEU A 240 5.62 8.66 1.58
N LEU A 241 5.62 7.61 2.40
CA LEU A 241 6.85 6.92 2.83
C LEU A 241 7.57 6.26 1.65
N ALA A 242 6.83 5.68 0.70
CA ALA A 242 7.40 5.10 -0.51
C ALA A 242 8.14 6.15 -1.35
N PHE A 243 7.53 7.32 -1.57
CA PHE A 243 8.17 8.42 -2.30
C PHE A 243 9.33 9.06 -1.54
N CYS A 244 9.22 9.28 -0.23
CA CYS A 244 10.30 9.84 0.59
C CYS A 244 11.51 8.91 0.67
N GLY A 245 11.31 7.61 0.75
CA GLY A 245 12.37 6.61 0.76
C GLY A 245 13.25 6.67 -0.48
N TYR A 246 12.68 6.99 -1.64
CA TYR A 246 13.42 7.22 -2.89
C TYR A 246 14.17 8.56 -2.89
N ALA A 247 13.52 9.66 -2.47
CA ALA A 247 14.10 11.00 -2.50
C ALA A 247 15.31 11.17 -1.56
N ALA A 248 15.26 10.60 -0.36
CA ALA A 248 16.34 10.71 0.63
C ALA A 248 17.66 10.06 0.16
N ARG A 249 17.61 9.10 -0.78
CA ARG A 249 18.81 8.46 -1.33
C ARG A 249 19.47 9.24 -2.46
N ARG A 250 18.69 9.98 -3.24
CA ARG A 250 19.22 10.85 -4.28
C ARG A 250 20.11 11.95 -3.69
N GLN A 251 19.82 12.40 -2.48
CA GLN A 251 20.60 13.45 -1.78
C GLN A 251 21.89 12.94 -1.15
N LYS A 252 21.99 11.67 -0.74
CA LYS A 252 23.18 11.13 -0.06
C LYS A 252 24.37 10.80 -0.98
N ASN A 253 24.26 10.99 -2.30
CA ASN A 253 25.35 10.73 -3.24
C ASN A 253 25.55 11.86 -4.27
N PRO A 254 25.83 13.11 -3.84
CA PRO A 254 26.03 14.24 -4.77
C PRO A 254 27.32 14.12 -5.61
N ALA A 255 28.32 13.38 -5.12
CA ALA A 255 29.59 13.20 -5.84
C ALA A 255 29.47 12.31 -7.09
N ARG A 256 28.53 11.36 -7.11
CA ARG A 256 28.29 10.48 -8.26
C ARG A 256 27.56 11.20 -9.41
N ASN A 257 26.82 12.27 -9.10
CA ASN A 257 26.11 13.07 -10.10
C ASN A 257 27.02 14.06 -10.86
N ARG A 258 28.14 14.49 -10.31
CA ARG A 258 29.04 15.45 -10.98
C ARG A 258 29.92 14.82 -12.05
N ASN A 259 30.25 13.54 -11.92
CA ASN A 259 31.09 12.84 -12.89
C ASN A 259 30.31 12.18 -14.06
N ASN A 260 28.98 12.25 -14.04
CA ASN A 260 28.11 11.65 -15.07
C ASN A 260 27.39 12.68 -15.96
N ALA A 261 27.77 13.95 -15.93
CA ALA A 261 27.17 14.99 -16.78
C ALA A 261 27.37 14.77 -18.30
N GLY A 262 28.06 13.73 -18.73
CA GLY A 262 28.27 13.36 -20.13
C GLY A 262 27.98 11.88 -20.46
N ARG A 263 27.57 11.07 -19.49
CA ARG A 263 27.10 9.70 -19.75
C ARG A 263 25.64 9.64 -19.39
N GLN A 264 24.78 9.45 -20.38
CA GLN A 264 23.42 8.99 -20.11
C GLN A 264 23.53 7.75 -19.19
N PRO A 265 22.82 7.71 -18.04
CA PRO A 265 22.86 6.53 -17.20
C PRO A 265 22.35 5.37 -18.05
N LYS A 266 23.20 4.39 -18.31
CA LYS A 266 22.75 3.12 -18.84
C LYS A 266 21.81 2.54 -17.80
N TYR A 267 20.52 2.80 -17.99
CA TYR A 267 19.36 2.13 -17.45
C TYR A 267 19.46 1.64 -16.00
N ALA A 268 18.96 2.44 -15.06
CA ALA A 268 18.39 1.88 -13.84
C ALA A 268 17.09 1.18 -14.29
N HIS A 269 17.10 -0.12 -14.49
CA HIS A 269 15.88 -0.89 -14.65
C HIS A 269 15.14 -0.82 -13.31
N ILE A 270 14.18 0.10 -13.19
CA ILE A 270 13.24 0.13 -12.08
C ILE A 270 12.22 -0.94 -12.40
N LEU A 271 12.42 -2.12 -11.85
CA LEU A 271 11.38 -3.13 -11.78
C LEU A 271 10.35 -2.67 -10.76
N CYS A 272 9.38 -1.92 -11.23
CA CYS A 272 8.16 -1.68 -10.49
C CYS A 272 7.35 -2.99 -10.54
N LEU A 273 7.72 -3.90 -9.64
CA LEU A 273 6.90 -5.06 -9.37
C LEU A 273 5.63 -4.55 -8.73
N SER A 274 4.50 -4.80 -9.37
CA SER A 274 3.14 -4.59 -8.93
C SER A 274 3.04 -4.25 -7.43
N PHE A 275 2.58 -3.07 -7.10
CA PHE A 275 2.22 -2.60 -5.77
C PHE A 275 1.08 -3.42 -5.13
N SER A 276 1.01 -4.70 -5.34
CA SER A 276 -0.19 -5.52 -5.25
C SER A 276 -0.43 -6.22 -3.93
N SER A 277 -0.03 -5.75 -2.76
CA SER A 277 -0.51 -6.50 -1.61
C SER A 277 -1.12 -5.74 -0.45
N LEU A 278 -0.80 -4.49 -0.20
CA LEU A 278 -1.59 -3.73 0.79
C LEU A 278 -2.41 -2.63 0.15
N PHE A 279 -2.02 -2.22 -1.00
CA PHE A 279 -2.81 -1.35 -1.84
C PHE A 279 -3.93 -2.09 -2.60
N THR A 280 -3.98 -3.41 -2.54
CA THR A 280 -5.21 -4.18 -2.80
C THR A 280 -6.32 -3.78 -1.83
N LEU A 281 -6.01 -3.14 -0.70
CA LEU A 281 -6.98 -2.53 0.20
C LEU A 281 -7.79 -1.40 -0.47
N LEU A 282 -7.29 -0.82 -1.56
CA LEU A 282 -7.95 0.31 -2.22
C LEU A 282 -8.14 0.09 -3.74
N ASN A 283 -7.95 -1.11 -4.27
CA ASN A 283 -8.15 -1.40 -5.68
C ASN A 283 -9.49 -2.08 -5.95
N PRO A 284 -10.38 -1.49 -6.73
CA PRO A 284 -11.40 -2.23 -7.43
C PRO A 284 -10.79 -2.88 -8.69
N ILE A 285 -11.03 -4.16 -8.87
CA ILE A 285 -11.00 -4.91 -10.13
C ILE A 285 -9.70 -4.85 -10.95
N GLY A 286 -8.97 -5.92 -10.97
CA GLY A 286 -8.11 -6.42 -12.01
C GLY A 286 -8.32 -7.89 -12.08
#